data_c7d8fdb263f1050922b35373e6679db4
#
_entry.id   c7d8fdb263f1050922b35373e6679db4
#
_cell.length_a   1.000
_cell.length_b   1.000
_cell.length_c   1.000
_cell.angle_alpha   90.00
_cell.angle_beta   90.00
_cell.angle_gamma   90.00
#
_symmetry.space_group_name_H-M   'P 1'
#
loop_
_entity.id
_entity.type
_entity.pdbx_description
1 polymer ?
#
loop_
_entity_poly.entity_id
_entity_poly.type
_entity_poly.pdbx_seq_one_letter_code
_entity_poly.pdbx_strand_id
1 'polypeptide(L)'
;MGILYAALVFLIIKFISHVANILLILGVSALLATVLSPIVDFLCKYKVPRQATTGLLVVALLGSLICGWYYVTPPAIQQISELAKRGPQYYQVARQWMQRVGLERYLPENLGHTNLGTLLKPVLTGASRATMSAVGAVGSAFLVFVITVYLLANPRPVIQGIIAFIHPPARNKVTNAGKRIVAQVKAWAAGILIGMFFIFLVTWIALSIIGLEQAFLFAVIAGLFEAVPVIGPIVSAIPPAVVALFSGEPITALWVLLAFAIIQQFEGNVLIPLVMSKQLSLHPVAIILAVLIMGGVFGIVGIFVAAPTAAVAGVLIDEFYLKGRNSTND
;
A
#
# COMPACT_ATOMS: atom_id res chain seq x y z
N MET A 1 40.16 22.16 -8.89
CA MET A 1 38.92 22.82 -8.47
C MET A 1 37.68 22.00 -8.85
N GLY A 2 37.46 21.59 -10.11
CA GLY A 2 36.24 20.86 -10.54
C GLY A 2 35.98 19.55 -9.80
N ILE A 3 37.00 18.72 -9.52
CA ILE A 3 36.86 17.45 -8.80
C ILE A 3 36.40 17.67 -7.35
N LEU A 4 36.89 18.74 -6.70
CA LEU A 4 36.51 19.07 -5.32
C LEU A 4 35.05 19.50 -5.22
N TYR A 5 34.56 20.29 -6.20
CA TYR A 5 33.12 20.64 -6.30
C TYR A 5 32.24 19.43 -6.58
N ALA A 6 32.68 18.55 -7.49
CA ALA A 6 31.91 17.31 -7.77
C ALA A 6 31.86 16.39 -6.55
N ALA A 7 32.95 16.24 -5.80
CA ALA A 7 32.97 15.46 -4.56
C ALA A 7 32.06 16.08 -3.47
N LEU A 8 32.08 17.41 -3.32
CA LEU A 8 31.23 18.12 -2.37
C LEU A 8 29.73 17.93 -2.71
N VAL A 9 29.38 18.12 -3.98
CA VAL A 9 27.99 17.92 -4.46
C VAL A 9 27.55 16.46 -4.22
N PHE A 10 28.41 15.49 -4.52
CA PHE A 10 28.13 14.08 -4.26
C PHE A 10 27.89 13.79 -2.77
N LEU A 11 28.73 14.35 -1.87
CA LEU A 11 28.56 14.21 -0.43
C LEU A 11 27.25 14.84 0.08
N ILE A 12 26.89 16.02 -0.44
CA ILE A 12 25.64 16.70 -0.10
C ILE A 12 24.44 15.84 -0.55
N ILE A 13 24.43 15.34 -1.78
CA ILE A 13 23.36 14.48 -2.30
C ILE A 13 23.25 13.22 -1.44
N LYS A 14 24.37 12.57 -1.13
CA LYS A 14 24.41 11.37 -0.30
C LYS A 14 23.91 11.65 1.13
N PHE A 15 24.28 12.78 1.71
CA PHE A 15 23.79 13.20 3.02
C PHE A 15 22.29 13.44 3.01
N ILE A 16 21.76 14.18 2.02
CA ILE A 16 20.33 14.46 1.86
C ILE A 16 19.56 13.14 1.71
N SER A 17 20.04 12.22 0.88
CA SER A 17 19.37 10.92 0.69
C SER A 17 19.34 10.08 1.98
N HIS A 18 20.42 10.14 2.78
CA HIS A 18 20.47 9.43 4.07
C HIS A 18 19.50 10.02 5.09
N VAL A 19 19.45 11.35 5.20
CA VAL A 19 18.49 12.05 6.05
C VAL A 19 17.06 11.78 5.62
N ALA A 20 16.77 11.78 4.31
CA ALA A 20 15.46 11.46 3.76
C ALA A 20 15.00 10.05 4.15
N ASN A 21 15.88 9.05 4.11
CA ASN A 21 15.57 7.70 4.55
C ASN A 21 15.25 7.60 6.05
N ILE A 22 16.00 8.33 6.89
CA ILE A 22 15.71 8.40 8.34
C ILE A 22 14.34 9.04 8.58
N LEU A 23 14.03 10.13 7.89
CA LEU A 23 12.74 10.80 7.99
C LEU A 23 11.60 9.90 7.49
N LEU A 24 11.83 9.11 6.44
CA LEU A 24 10.87 8.11 5.99
C LEU A 24 10.61 7.05 7.07
N ILE A 25 11.65 6.48 7.66
CA ILE A 25 11.52 5.49 8.75
C ILE A 25 10.72 6.07 9.91
N LEU A 26 11.03 7.29 10.34
CA LEU A 26 10.29 7.97 11.40
C LEU A 26 8.84 8.27 11.01
N GLY A 27 8.62 8.75 9.78
CA GLY A 27 7.30 9.02 9.23
C GLY A 27 6.43 7.77 9.13
N VAL A 28 6.96 6.68 8.57
CA VAL A 28 6.27 5.39 8.48
C VAL A 28 5.96 4.85 9.88
N SER A 29 6.91 4.93 10.81
CA SER A 29 6.70 4.49 12.20
C SER A 29 5.60 5.29 12.90
N ALA A 30 5.58 6.61 12.73
CA ALA A 30 4.55 7.48 13.28
C ALA A 30 3.17 7.23 12.65
N LEU A 31 3.12 6.98 11.34
CA LEU A 31 1.90 6.57 10.63
C LEU A 31 1.37 5.25 11.19
N LEU A 32 2.19 4.20 11.25
CA LEU A 32 1.80 2.90 11.79
C LEU A 32 1.33 3.00 13.25
N ALA A 33 2.05 3.74 14.09
CA ALA A 33 1.63 3.97 15.47
C ALA A 33 0.27 4.69 15.54
N THR A 34 0.03 5.66 14.65
CA THR A 34 -1.25 6.38 14.59
C THR A 34 -2.38 5.49 14.12
N VAL A 35 -2.14 4.65 13.10
CA VAL A 35 -3.09 3.67 12.55
C VAL A 35 -3.48 2.61 13.58
N LEU A 36 -2.51 2.13 14.36
CA LEU A 36 -2.72 1.08 15.36
C LEU A 36 -3.24 1.63 16.71
N SER A 37 -3.09 2.94 16.95
CA SER A 37 -3.47 3.55 18.25
C SER A 37 -4.95 3.35 18.62
N PRO A 38 -5.96 3.36 17.71
CA PRO A 38 -7.35 3.14 18.11
C PRO A 38 -7.58 1.77 18.74
N ILE A 39 -6.86 0.74 18.27
CA ILE A 39 -6.95 -0.62 18.82
C ILE A 39 -6.42 -0.65 20.25
N VAL A 40 -5.25 -0.04 20.47
CA VAL A 40 -4.65 0.08 21.80
C VAL A 40 -5.55 0.92 22.71
N ASP A 41 -6.04 2.07 22.23
CA ASP A 41 -6.90 2.97 22.99
C ASP A 41 -8.23 2.26 23.37
N PHE A 42 -8.78 1.41 22.49
CA PHE A 42 -9.96 0.60 22.77
C PHE A 42 -9.71 -0.43 23.89
N LEU A 43 -8.60 -1.18 23.81
CA LEU A 43 -8.24 -2.17 24.80
C LEU A 43 -7.90 -1.53 26.18
N CYS A 44 -7.31 -0.34 26.17
CA CYS A 44 -7.03 0.41 27.39
C CYS A 44 -8.30 0.80 28.18
N LYS A 45 -9.48 0.85 27.51
CA LYS A 45 -10.76 1.07 28.21
C LYS A 45 -11.09 -0.04 29.22
N TYR A 46 -10.55 -1.22 29.02
CA TYR A 46 -10.72 -2.36 29.94
C TYR A 46 -9.68 -2.36 31.10
N LYS A 47 -9.10 -1.20 31.44
CA LYS A 47 -8.14 -0.99 32.53
C LYS A 47 -6.79 -1.72 32.35
N VAL A 48 -6.48 -2.17 31.13
CA VAL A 48 -5.17 -2.76 30.83
C VAL A 48 -4.16 -1.64 30.60
N PRO A 49 -2.96 -1.69 31.22
CA PRO A 49 -1.94 -0.66 31.01
C PRO A 49 -1.50 -0.61 29.54
N ARG A 50 -1.28 0.60 29.01
CA ARG A 50 -0.98 0.82 27.59
C ARG A 50 0.20 0.01 27.07
N GLN A 51 1.21 -0.18 27.90
CA GLN A 51 2.37 -1.00 27.55
C GLN A 51 2.01 -2.48 27.31
N ALA A 52 1.18 -3.06 28.21
CA ALA A 52 0.73 -4.44 28.07
C ALA A 52 -0.20 -4.61 26.85
N THR A 53 -1.09 -3.64 26.63
CA THR A 53 -1.97 -3.62 25.45
C THR A 53 -1.18 -3.54 24.15
N THR A 54 -0.13 -2.71 24.12
CA THR A 54 0.77 -2.61 22.97
C THR A 54 1.52 -3.93 22.75
N GLY A 55 2.02 -4.57 23.81
CA GLY A 55 2.66 -5.88 23.75
C GLY A 55 1.71 -6.96 23.19
N LEU A 56 0.48 -7.01 23.69
CA LEU A 56 -0.55 -7.94 23.19
C LEU A 56 -0.86 -7.70 21.70
N LEU A 57 -1.01 -6.45 21.29
CA LEU A 57 -1.24 -6.10 19.89
C LEU A 57 -0.07 -6.53 19.00
N VAL A 58 1.16 -6.32 19.46
CA VAL A 58 2.38 -6.75 18.75
C VAL A 58 2.39 -8.27 18.57
N VAL A 59 2.13 -9.03 19.63
CA VAL A 59 2.06 -10.50 19.57
C VAL A 59 0.95 -10.95 18.63
N ALA A 60 -0.22 -10.32 18.68
CA ALA A 60 -1.34 -10.63 17.79
C ALA A 60 -1.02 -10.33 16.32
N LEU A 61 -0.36 -9.19 16.02
CA LEU A 61 0.08 -8.84 14.66
C LEU A 61 1.14 -9.81 14.14
N LEU A 62 2.17 -10.10 14.93
CA LEU A 62 3.19 -11.07 14.53
C LEU A 62 2.59 -12.46 14.34
N GLY A 63 1.71 -12.88 15.24
CA GLY A 63 0.97 -14.14 15.12
C GLY A 63 0.13 -14.19 13.84
N SER A 64 -0.61 -13.12 13.52
CA SER A 64 -1.41 -13.05 12.30
C SER A 64 -0.54 -13.06 11.03
N LEU A 65 0.62 -12.39 11.04
CA LEU A 65 1.57 -12.43 9.93
C LEU A 65 2.16 -13.82 9.72
N ILE A 66 2.54 -14.51 10.79
CA ILE A 66 3.06 -15.90 10.74
C ILE A 66 1.96 -16.85 10.25
N CYS A 67 0.75 -16.75 10.79
CA CYS A 67 -0.40 -17.52 10.31
C CYS A 67 -0.72 -17.23 8.85
N GLY A 68 -0.79 -15.95 8.46
CA GLY A 68 -1.01 -15.56 7.07
C GLY A 68 0.07 -16.12 6.13
N TRP A 69 1.33 -16.02 6.54
CA TRP A 69 2.43 -16.62 5.79
C TRP A 69 2.28 -18.13 5.64
N TYR A 70 1.97 -18.83 6.72
CA TYR A 70 1.83 -20.30 6.72
C TYR A 70 0.64 -20.78 5.88
N TYR A 71 -0.50 -20.10 5.95
CA TYR A 71 -1.72 -20.54 5.26
C TYR A 71 -1.88 -19.97 3.84
N VAL A 72 -1.33 -18.78 3.55
CA VAL A 72 -1.50 -18.13 2.23
C VAL A 72 -0.34 -18.45 1.29
N THR A 73 0.90 -18.51 1.81
CA THR A 73 2.09 -18.65 0.94
C THR A 73 2.15 -20.00 0.21
N PRO A 74 1.92 -21.18 0.83
CA PRO A 74 1.99 -22.46 0.13
C PRO A 74 0.96 -22.59 -1.01
N PRO A 75 -0.34 -22.28 -0.80
CA PRO A 75 -1.30 -22.29 -1.91
C PRO A 75 -0.94 -21.30 -3.02
N ALA A 76 -0.47 -20.10 -2.67
CA ALA A 76 -0.07 -19.10 -3.65
C ALA A 76 1.10 -19.57 -4.52
N ILE A 77 2.15 -20.15 -3.91
CA ILE A 77 3.29 -20.71 -4.65
C ILE A 77 2.85 -21.86 -5.54
N GLN A 78 2.00 -22.77 -5.06
CA GLN A 78 1.48 -23.86 -5.85
C GLN A 78 0.70 -23.35 -7.07
N GLN A 79 -0.21 -22.41 -6.88
CA GLN A 79 -1.02 -21.83 -7.95
C GLN A 79 -0.15 -21.08 -8.98
N ILE A 80 0.84 -20.31 -8.54
CA ILE A 80 1.81 -19.66 -9.43
C ILE A 80 2.62 -20.72 -10.23
N SER A 81 3.04 -21.81 -9.57
CA SER A 81 3.79 -22.87 -10.22
C SER A 81 2.95 -23.64 -11.25
N GLU A 82 1.68 -23.87 -10.95
CA GLU A 82 0.74 -24.48 -11.91
C GLU A 82 0.47 -23.58 -13.11
N LEU A 83 0.26 -22.29 -12.89
CA LEU A 83 0.16 -21.29 -13.95
C LEU A 83 1.40 -21.31 -14.84
N ALA A 84 2.59 -21.36 -14.26
CA ALA A 84 3.84 -21.43 -15.00
C ALA A 84 3.97 -22.72 -15.82
N LYS A 85 3.55 -23.86 -15.27
CA LYS A 85 3.57 -25.16 -15.96
C LYS A 85 2.52 -25.27 -17.09
N ARG A 86 1.32 -24.71 -16.87
CA ARG A 86 0.22 -24.71 -17.85
C ARG A 86 0.35 -23.58 -18.88
N GLY A 87 1.30 -22.67 -18.73
CA GLY A 87 1.52 -21.54 -19.62
C GLY A 87 1.56 -21.89 -21.12
N PRO A 88 2.31 -22.92 -21.55
CA PRO A 88 2.33 -23.36 -22.95
C PRO A 88 0.97 -23.84 -23.46
N GLN A 89 0.17 -24.50 -22.61
CA GLN A 89 -1.19 -24.93 -22.96
C GLN A 89 -2.13 -23.74 -23.14
N TYR A 90 -2.04 -22.77 -22.23
CA TYR A 90 -2.81 -21.54 -22.31
C TYR A 90 -2.52 -20.74 -23.59
N TYR A 91 -1.24 -20.67 -23.99
CA TYR A 91 -0.85 -20.03 -25.24
C TYR A 91 -1.50 -20.72 -26.46
N GLN A 92 -1.53 -22.06 -26.51
CA GLN A 92 -2.16 -22.79 -27.59
C GLN A 92 -3.67 -22.55 -27.66
N VAL A 93 -4.35 -22.52 -26.53
CA VAL A 93 -5.79 -22.21 -26.47
C VAL A 93 -6.06 -20.77 -26.91
N ALA A 94 -5.28 -19.80 -26.46
CA ALA A 94 -5.39 -18.41 -26.91
C ALA A 94 -5.15 -18.29 -28.41
N ARG A 95 -4.15 -18.98 -28.96
CA ARG A 95 -3.85 -19.00 -30.40
C ARG A 95 -5.00 -19.58 -31.23
N GLN A 96 -5.55 -20.74 -30.83
CA GLN A 96 -6.70 -21.36 -31.52
C GLN A 96 -7.92 -20.44 -31.51
N TRP A 97 -8.16 -19.74 -30.38
CA TRP A 97 -9.28 -18.82 -30.29
C TRP A 97 -9.08 -17.60 -31.18
N MET A 98 -7.89 -16.98 -31.17
CA MET A 98 -7.57 -15.83 -32.00
C MET A 98 -7.58 -16.17 -33.50
N GLN A 99 -7.21 -17.39 -33.87
CA GLN A 99 -7.38 -17.92 -35.24
C GLN A 99 -8.85 -17.96 -35.66
N ARG A 100 -9.75 -18.42 -34.75
CA ARG A 100 -11.19 -18.47 -35.04
C ARG A 100 -11.81 -17.08 -35.23
N VAL A 101 -11.28 -16.07 -34.54
CA VAL A 101 -11.77 -14.67 -34.58
C VAL A 101 -11.05 -13.84 -35.65
N GLY A 102 -10.04 -14.39 -36.34
CA GLY A 102 -9.26 -13.67 -37.36
C GLY A 102 -8.26 -12.66 -36.82
N LEU A 103 -7.91 -12.75 -35.53
CA LEU A 103 -7.01 -11.82 -34.82
C LEU A 103 -5.59 -12.40 -34.62
N GLU A 104 -5.22 -13.46 -35.37
CA GLU A 104 -3.93 -14.14 -35.24
C GLU A 104 -2.72 -13.19 -35.41
N ARG A 105 -2.89 -12.14 -36.24
CA ARG A 105 -1.84 -11.15 -36.52
C ARG A 105 -1.38 -10.35 -35.27
N TYR A 106 -2.19 -10.31 -34.23
CA TYR A 106 -1.89 -9.57 -32.99
C TYR A 106 -1.27 -10.44 -31.90
N LEU A 107 -1.08 -11.75 -32.15
CA LEU A 107 -0.36 -12.64 -31.24
C LEU A 107 1.15 -12.47 -31.42
N PRO A 108 1.90 -12.09 -30.41
CA PRO A 108 3.35 -12.08 -30.48
C PRO A 108 3.85 -13.53 -30.64
N GLU A 109 4.53 -13.86 -31.72
CA GLU A 109 5.09 -15.20 -31.97
C GLU A 109 6.04 -15.67 -30.83
N ASN A 110 6.69 -14.74 -30.15
CA ASN A 110 7.64 -15.03 -29.11
C ASN A 110 7.02 -15.54 -27.78
N LEU A 111 5.71 -15.37 -27.56
CA LEU A 111 5.04 -15.83 -26.34
C LEU A 111 4.91 -17.35 -26.26
N GLY A 112 4.87 -18.04 -27.40
CA GLY A 112 4.79 -19.51 -27.45
C GLY A 112 6.06 -20.21 -26.99
N HIS A 113 7.20 -19.55 -27.09
CA HIS A 113 8.51 -20.04 -26.65
C HIS A 113 8.97 -19.40 -25.33
N THR A 114 8.29 -18.34 -24.90
CA THR A 114 8.61 -17.69 -23.64
C THR A 114 7.95 -18.48 -22.52
N ASN A 115 8.74 -19.31 -21.84
CA ASN A 115 8.27 -19.93 -20.60
C ASN A 115 7.71 -18.81 -19.71
N LEU A 116 6.41 -18.87 -19.34
CA LEU A 116 5.82 -18.00 -18.31
C LEU A 116 6.71 -17.97 -17.06
N GLY A 117 7.46 -19.05 -16.80
CA GLY A 117 8.52 -19.09 -15.82
C GLY A 117 9.61 -18.03 -16.04
N THR A 118 9.92 -17.60 -17.28
CA THR A 118 10.89 -16.51 -17.52
C THR A 118 10.28 -15.13 -17.28
N LEU A 119 9.00 -14.93 -17.50
CA LEU A 119 8.27 -13.70 -17.12
C LEU A 119 8.04 -13.63 -15.62
N LEU A 120 7.81 -14.75 -14.95
CA LEU A 120 7.69 -14.86 -13.50
C LEU A 120 9.06 -14.94 -12.80
N LYS A 121 10.13 -15.26 -13.54
CA LYS A 121 11.51 -15.31 -13.01
C LYS A 121 11.93 -14.01 -12.31
N PRO A 122 11.62 -12.79 -12.80
CA PRO A 122 11.90 -11.56 -12.06
C PRO A 122 11.13 -11.48 -10.74
N VAL A 123 9.90 -12.00 -10.68
CA VAL A 123 9.09 -12.05 -9.45
C VAL A 123 9.67 -13.10 -8.49
N LEU A 124 9.98 -14.29 -8.99
CA LEU A 124 10.58 -15.38 -8.20
C LEU A 124 12.04 -15.11 -7.82
N THR A 125 12.85 -14.53 -8.72
CA THR A 125 14.25 -14.15 -8.45
C THR A 125 14.34 -12.78 -7.76
N GLY A 126 13.33 -11.92 -7.88
CA GLY A 126 13.17 -10.73 -7.07
C GLY A 126 13.03 -11.11 -5.59
N ALA A 127 12.25 -12.16 -5.30
CA ALA A 127 12.17 -12.74 -3.96
C ALA A 127 13.53 -13.31 -3.48
N SER A 128 14.35 -13.89 -4.36
CA SER A 128 15.67 -14.44 -4.00
C SER A 128 16.80 -13.39 -4.00
N ARG A 129 16.73 -12.35 -4.85
CA ARG A 129 17.66 -11.19 -4.80
C ARG A 129 17.37 -10.26 -3.63
N ALA A 130 16.12 -10.23 -3.16
CA ALA A 130 15.76 -9.59 -1.90
C ALA A 130 16.54 -10.18 -0.71
N THR A 131 17.10 -11.40 -0.81
CA THR A 131 17.88 -12.02 0.26
C THR A 131 19.22 -11.32 0.53
N MET A 132 19.86 -10.68 -0.44
CA MET A 132 21.12 -9.95 -0.18
C MET A 132 20.90 -8.47 0.18
N SER A 133 19.84 -7.84 -0.32
CA SER A 133 19.34 -6.55 0.20
C SER A 133 18.47 -6.73 1.44
N ALA A 134 18.11 -7.97 1.80
CA ALA A 134 17.28 -8.31 2.95
C ALA A 134 17.89 -7.85 4.28
N VAL A 135 19.21 -7.88 4.44
CA VAL A 135 19.83 -7.44 5.71
C VAL A 135 19.55 -5.97 5.98
N GLY A 136 19.66 -5.10 4.96
CA GLY A 136 19.30 -3.69 5.08
C GLY A 136 17.79 -3.46 5.22
N ALA A 137 16.98 -4.22 4.47
CA ALA A 137 15.53 -4.14 4.54
C ALA A 137 14.99 -4.68 5.89
N VAL A 138 15.53 -5.79 6.38
CA VAL A 138 15.20 -6.33 7.72
C VAL A 138 15.61 -5.36 8.82
N GLY A 139 16.80 -4.74 8.70
CA GLY A 139 17.25 -3.71 9.65
C GLY A 139 16.32 -2.50 9.67
N SER A 140 15.91 -2.01 8.49
CA SER A 140 14.97 -0.88 8.39
C SER A 140 13.58 -1.26 8.90
N ALA A 141 13.07 -2.44 8.55
CA ALA A 141 11.79 -2.95 9.05
C ALA A 141 11.80 -3.13 10.57
N PHE A 142 12.91 -3.63 11.12
CA PHE A 142 13.10 -3.76 12.57
C PHE A 142 13.11 -2.38 13.25
N LEU A 143 13.80 -1.39 12.68
CA LEU A 143 13.78 -0.01 13.21
C LEU A 143 12.37 0.59 13.17
N VAL A 144 11.66 0.45 12.03
CA VAL A 144 10.27 0.88 11.91
C VAL A 144 9.40 0.21 12.98
N PHE A 145 9.56 -1.08 13.15
CA PHE A 145 8.84 -1.85 14.16
C PHE A 145 9.11 -1.34 15.59
N VAL A 146 10.38 -1.24 15.98
CA VAL A 146 10.78 -0.77 17.32
C VAL A 146 10.26 0.64 17.59
N ILE A 147 10.44 1.56 16.64
CA ILE A 147 9.98 2.94 16.79
C ILE A 147 8.45 2.99 16.89
N THR A 148 7.73 2.20 16.05
CA THR A 148 6.27 2.10 16.09
C THR A 148 5.79 1.62 17.47
N VAL A 149 6.37 0.55 17.98
CA VAL A 149 6.02 0.00 19.30
C VAL A 149 6.30 1.03 20.41
N TYR A 150 7.43 1.73 20.35
CA TYR A 150 7.76 2.76 21.31
C TYR A 150 6.77 3.94 21.28
N LEU A 151 6.47 4.45 20.08
CA LEU A 151 5.49 5.52 19.88
C LEU A 151 4.08 5.10 20.32
N LEU A 152 3.72 3.85 20.10
CA LEU A 152 2.41 3.30 20.47
C LEU A 152 2.29 3.12 21.99
N ALA A 153 3.34 2.60 22.63
CA ALA A 153 3.37 2.38 24.08
C ALA A 153 3.43 3.69 24.87
N ASN A 154 4.24 4.65 24.43
CA ASN A 154 4.49 5.89 25.17
C ASN A 154 4.67 7.10 24.24
N PRO A 155 3.59 7.64 23.64
CA PRO A 155 3.68 8.78 22.71
C PRO A 155 3.99 10.11 23.39
N ARG A 156 3.65 10.28 24.68
CA ARG A 156 3.72 11.56 25.40
C ARG A 156 5.13 12.18 25.44
N PRO A 157 6.21 11.47 25.80
CA PRO A 157 7.54 12.06 25.87
C PRO A 157 8.02 12.59 24.52
N VAL A 158 7.70 11.86 23.42
CA VAL A 158 8.09 12.27 22.07
C VAL A 158 7.36 13.55 21.65
N ILE A 159 6.04 13.60 21.87
CA ILE A 159 5.23 14.78 21.58
C ILE A 159 5.70 15.99 22.41
N GLN A 160 5.94 15.80 23.71
CA GLN A 160 6.43 16.85 24.58
C GLN A 160 7.82 17.33 24.18
N GLY A 161 8.72 16.40 23.80
CA GLY A 161 10.04 16.74 23.28
C GLY A 161 9.95 17.60 22.02
N ILE A 162 9.12 17.23 21.05
CA ILE A 162 8.91 18.02 19.82
C ILE A 162 8.38 19.43 20.18
N ILE A 163 7.38 19.53 21.04
CA ILE A 163 6.79 20.82 21.46
C ILE A 163 7.80 21.69 22.21
N ALA A 164 8.73 21.10 22.96
CA ALA A 164 9.75 21.85 23.71
C ALA A 164 10.69 22.61 22.78
N PHE A 165 11.01 22.07 21.57
CA PHE A 165 11.83 22.76 20.57
C PHE A 165 11.10 23.89 19.84
N ILE A 166 9.77 24.01 20.00
CA ILE A 166 8.97 25.00 19.29
C ILE A 166 8.90 26.30 20.09
N HIS A 167 9.11 27.42 19.38
CA HIS A 167 8.97 28.75 19.96
C HIS A 167 7.60 28.95 20.61
N PRO A 168 7.50 29.49 21.84
CA PRO A 168 6.26 29.55 22.62
C PRO A 168 5.01 30.02 21.89
N PRO A 169 5.01 31.13 21.10
CA PRO A 169 3.82 31.59 20.39
C PRO A 169 3.32 30.64 19.30
N ALA A 170 4.18 29.75 18.76
CA ALA A 170 3.80 28.78 17.72
C ALA A 170 3.29 27.44 18.30
N ARG A 171 3.47 27.17 19.60
CA ARG A 171 3.12 25.88 20.23
C ARG A 171 1.67 25.49 20.05
N ASN A 172 0.75 26.44 20.21
CA ASN A 172 -0.68 26.18 20.05
C ASN A 172 -1.04 25.80 18.60
N LYS A 173 -0.48 26.52 17.62
CA LYS A 173 -0.67 26.20 16.19
C LYS A 173 -0.16 24.80 15.86
N VAL A 174 1.07 24.47 16.28
CA VAL A 174 1.66 23.14 16.03
C VAL A 174 0.89 22.04 16.75
N THR A 175 0.44 22.26 17.98
CA THR A 175 -0.38 21.27 18.71
C THR A 175 -1.72 21.02 17.99
N ASN A 176 -2.36 22.06 17.48
CA ASN A 176 -3.62 21.94 16.74
C ASN A 176 -3.40 21.24 15.40
N ALA A 177 -2.35 21.60 14.65
CA ALA A 177 -1.96 20.89 13.43
C ALA A 177 -1.71 19.40 13.70
N GLY A 178 -0.96 19.06 14.75
CA GLY A 178 -0.71 17.68 15.16
C GLY A 178 -1.98 16.90 15.48
N LYS A 179 -2.92 17.48 16.21
CA LYS A 179 -4.22 16.84 16.48
C LYS A 179 -5.02 16.59 15.19
N ARG A 180 -5.04 17.55 14.26
CA ARG A 180 -5.71 17.41 12.96
C ARG A 180 -5.04 16.33 12.10
N ILE A 181 -3.71 16.30 12.05
CA ILE A 181 -2.93 15.27 11.34
C ILE A 181 -3.30 13.87 11.88
N VAL A 182 -3.24 13.68 13.19
CA VAL A 182 -3.58 12.39 13.82
C VAL A 182 -5.02 11.97 13.49
N ALA A 183 -5.97 12.90 13.58
CA ALA A 183 -7.36 12.62 13.25
C ALA A 183 -7.54 12.21 11.76
N GLN A 184 -6.89 12.93 10.83
CA GLN A 184 -6.95 12.60 9.41
C GLN A 184 -6.29 11.27 9.07
N VAL A 185 -5.12 10.98 9.66
CA VAL A 185 -4.42 9.71 9.44
C VAL A 185 -5.23 8.52 9.98
N LYS A 186 -5.82 8.65 11.19
CA LYS A 186 -6.70 7.62 11.75
C LYS A 186 -7.91 7.35 10.87
N ALA A 187 -8.48 8.38 10.38
CA ALA A 187 -9.66 8.33 9.56
C ALA A 187 -9.35 7.73 8.17
N TRP A 188 -8.24 8.15 7.54
CA TRP A 188 -7.74 7.54 6.31
C TRP A 188 -7.46 6.05 6.49
N ALA A 189 -6.77 5.67 7.56
CA ALA A 189 -6.45 4.28 7.84
C ALA A 189 -7.72 3.41 8.04
N ALA A 190 -8.71 3.92 8.77
CA ALA A 190 -9.98 3.23 8.92
C ALA A 190 -10.67 3.05 7.56
N GLY A 191 -10.67 4.10 6.73
CA GLY A 191 -11.24 4.05 5.38
C GLY A 191 -10.58 2.99 4.51
N ILE A 192 -9.24 2.98 4.48
CA ILE A 192 -8.49 2.00 3.68
C ILE A 192 -8.71 0.57 4.18
N LEU A 193 -8.70 0.32 5.49
CA LEU A 193 -8.92 -1.01 6.04
C LEU A 193 -10.34 -1.54 5.71
N ILE A 194 -11.34 -0.67 5.78
CA ILE A 194 -12.71 -1.00 5.36
C ILE A 194 -12.74 -1.29 3.86
N GLY A 195 -12.09 -0.46 3.03
CA GLY A 195 -11.97 -0.66 1.59
C GLY A 195 -11.30 -1.99 1.26
N MET A 196 -10.14 -2.27 1.84
CA MET A 196 -9.40 -3.53 1.66
C MET A 196 -10.27 -4.75 1.99
N PHE A 197 -10.97 -4.72 3.13
CA PHE A 197 -11.84 -5.83 3.53
C PHE A 197 -13.05 -5.96 2.59
N PHE A 198 -13.65 -4.86 2.20
CA PHE A 198 -14.79 -4.85 1.29
C PHE A 198 -14.38 -5.40 -0.09
N ILE A 199 -13.30 -4.90 -0.68
CA ILE A 199 -12.78 -5.35 -1.98
C ILE A 199 -12.40 -6.82 -1.92
N PHE A 200 -11.72 -7.27 -0.85
CA PHE A 200 -11.45 -8.69 -0.63
C PHE A 200 -12.75 -9.51 -0.68
N LEU A 201 -13.74 -9.14 0.12
CA LEU A 201 -14.97 -9.92 0.27
C LEU A 201 -15.78 -10.00 -1.05
N VAL A 202 -15.99 -8.84 -1.69
CA VAL A 202 -16.80 -8.77 -2.91
C VAL A 202 -16.09 -9.44 -4.09
N THR A 203 -14.77 -9.27 -4.20
CA THR A 203 -13.96 -9.95 -5.21
C THR A 203 -13.98 -11.46 -4.99
N TRP A 204 -13.84 -11.93 -3.76
CA TRP A 204 -13.93 -13.35 -3.45
C TRP A 204 -15.28 -13.95 -3.87
N ILE A 205 -16.38 -13.31 -3.50
CA ILE A 205 -17.72 -13.74 -3.89
C ILE A 205 -17.87 -13.73 -5.41
N ALA A 206 -17.51 -12.64 -6.08
CA ALA A 206 -17.65 -12.50 -7.52
C ALA A 206 -16.86 -13.57 -8.30
N LEU A 207 -15.59 -13.76 -7.95
CA LEU A 207 -14.73 -14.75 -8.62
C LEU A 207 -15.15 -16.19 -8.30
N SER A 208 -15.68 -16.45 -7.11
CA SER A 208 -16.25 -17.76 -6.75
C SER A 208 -17.51 -18.07 -7.56
N ILE A 209 -18.38 -17.09 -7.77
CA ILE A 209 -19.59 -17.25 -8.63
C ILE A 209 -19.20 -17.50 -10.09
N ILE A 210 -18.14 -16.82 -10.57
CA ILE A 210 -17.59 -17.03 -11.93
C ILE A 210 -16.96 -18.42 -12.07
N GLY A 211 -16.58 -19.06 -10.95
CA GLY A 211 -16.03 -20.42 -10.94
C GLY A 211 -14.50 -20.48 -11.04
N LEU A 212 -13.79 -19.41 -10.69
CA LEU A 212 -12.33 -19.44 -10.63
C LEU A 212 -11.88 -20.23 -9.38
N GLU A 213 -11.11 -21.30 -9.59
CA GLU A 213 -10.54 -22.12 -8.50
C GLU A 213 -9.68 -21.31 -7.51
N GLN A 214 -9.01 -20.24 -8.01
CA GLN A 214 -8.12 -19.39 -7.24
C GLN A 214 -8.80 -18.10 -6.72
N ALA A 215 -10.13 -18.07 -6.66
CA ALA A 215 -10.92 -16.89 -6.30
C ALA A 215 -10.45 -16.25 -4.97
N PHE A 216 -10.18 -17.07 -3.94
CA PHE A 216 -9.70 -16.59 -2.65
C PHE A 216 -8.35 -15.88 -2.75
N LEU A 217 -7.38 -16.46 -3.48
CA LEU A 217 -6.05 -15.87 -3.66
C LEU A 217 -6.13 -14.51 -4.36
N PHE A 218 -6.88 -14.44 -5.47
CA PHE A 218 -7.04 -13.19 -6.22
C PHE A 218 -7.79 -12.13 -5.41
N ALA A 219 -8.74 -12.53 -4.59
CA ALA A 219 -9.42 -11.63 -3.67
C ALA A 219 -8.50 -11.06 -2.59
N VAL A 220 -7.62 -11.90 -2.00
CA VAL A 220 -6.59 -11.44 -1.05
C VAL A 220 -5.65 -10.44 -1.73
N ILE A 221 -5.20 -10.74 -2.95
CA ILE A 221 -4.37 -9.83 -3.73
C ILE A 221 -5.12 -8.51 -3.99
N ALA A 222 -6.38 -8.56 -4.46
CA ALA A 222 -7.17 -7.36 -4.73
C ALA A 222 -7.35 -6.51 -3.48
N GLY A 223 -7.73 -7.11 -2.33
CA GLY A 223 -7.86 -6.41 -1.07
C GLY A 223 -6.56 -5.78 -0.58
N LEU A 224 -5.41 -6.46 -0.74
CA LEU A 224 -4.11 -5.90 -0.35
C LEU A 224 -3.67 -4.76 -1.26
N PHE A 225 -3.87 -4.89 -2.58
CA PHE A 225 -3.52 -3.86 -3.55
C PHE A 225 -4.41 -2.61 -3.43
N GLU A 226 -5.60 -2.74 -2.83
CA GLU A 226 -6.49 -1.61 -2.53
C GLU A 226 -5.82 -0.52 -1.67
N ALA A 227 -4.79 -0.87 -0.90
CA ALA A 227 -3.99 0.09 -0.15
C ALA A 227 -3.28 1.13 -1.05
N VAL A 228 -3.17 0.87 -2.37
CA VAL A 228 -2.58 1.79 -3.36
C VAL A 228 -3.68 2.35 -4.25
N PRO A 229 -4.16 3.58 -4.00
CA PRO A 229 -5.24 4.16 -4.76
C PRO A 229 -4.96 4.19 -6.29
N VAL A 230 -5.97 3.91 -7.10
CA VAL A 230 -5.95 3.91 -8.58
C VAL A 230 -5.15 2.77 -9.20
N ILE A 231 -3.92 2.55 -8.76
CA ILE A 231 -3.03 1.51 -9.32
C ILE A 231 -3.45 0.13 -8.84
N GLY A 232 -3.81 0.01 -7.57
CA GLY A 232 -4.16 -1.25 -6.93
C GLY A 232 -5.23 -2.04 -7.65
N PRO A 233 -6.41 -1.48 -7.85
CA PRO A 233 -7.52 -2.15 -8.56
C PRO A 233 -7.16 -2.59 -9.97
N ILE A 234 -6.44 -1.76 -10.73
CA ILE A 234 -6.03 -2.07 -12.11
C ILE A 234 -5.07 -3.25 -12.12
N VAL A 235 -4.02 -3.20 -11.27
CA VAL A 235 -3.00 -4.25 -11.23
C VAL A 235 -3.57 -5.57 -10.69
N SER A 236 -4.46 -5.50 -9.70
CA SER A 236 -5.08 -6.70 -9.11
C SER A 236 -6.08 -7.41 -10.02
N ALA A 237 -6.66 -6.72 -11.01
CA ALA A 237 -7.56 -7.31 -11.99
C ALA A 237 -6.82 -8.14 -13.05
N ILE A 238 -5.54 -7.84 -13.33
CA ILE A 238 -4.76 -8.50 -14.38
C ILE A 238 -4.60 -10.01 -14.15
N PRO A 239 -4.11 -10.49 -12.98
CA PRO A 239 -3.90 -11.92 -12.77
C PRO A 239 -5.16 -12.77 -12.94
N PRO A 240 -6.32 -12.47 -12.33
CA PRO A 240 -7.52 -13.28 -12.52
C PRO A 240 -8.07 -13.21 -13.94
N ALA A 241 -7.96 -12.07 -14.63
CA ALA A 241 -8.37 -11.94 -16.03
C ALA A 241 -7.49 -12.81 -16.95
N VAL A 242 -6.18 -12.82 -16.73
CA VAL A 242 -5.24 -13.67 -17.48
C VAL A 242 -5.53 -15.15 -17.23
N VAL A 243 -5.73 -15.56 -15.96
CA VAL A 243 -6.08 -16.95 -15.64
C VAL A 243 -7.39 -17.35 -16.30
N ALA A 244 -8.42 -16.52 -16.21
CA ALA A 244 -9.73 -16.77 -16.83
C ALA A 244 -9.63 -16.88 -18.35
N LEU A 245 -8.84 -16.01 -19.00
CA LEU A 245 -8.63 -16.05 -20.47
C LEU A 245 -8.02 -17.37 -20.90
N PHE A 246 -7.12 -17.93 -20.12
CA PHE A 246 -6.40 -19.15 -20.43
C PHE A 246 -7.07 -20.44 -19.89
N SER A 247 -8.15 -20.33 -19.10
CA SER A 247 -8.89 -21.50 -18.60
C SER A 247 -9.70 -22.25 -19.68
N GLY A 248 -9.67 -21.77 -20.91
CA GLY A 248 -10.31 -22.41 -22.08
C GLY A 248 -11.60 -21.75 -22.52
N GLU A 249 -12.17 -20.86 -21.74
CA GLU A 249 -13.39 -20.11 -22.05
C GLU A 249 -13.14 -18.60 -21.98
N PRO A 250 -12.86 -17.93 -23.10
CA PRO A 250 -12.60 -16.48 -23.13
C PRO A 250 -13.73 -15.64 -22.56
N ILE A 251 -14.96 -16.15 -22.58
CA ILE A 251 -16.13 -15.52 -21.97
C ILE A 251 -15.95 -15.36 -20.45
N THR A 252 -15.25 -16.28 -19.79
CA THR A 252 -14.94 -16.20 -18.37
C THR A 252 -14.05 -14.99 -18.05
N ALA A 253 -13.07 -14.70 -18.91
CA ALA A 253 -12.25 -13.50 -18.77
C ALA A 253 -13.08 -12.21 -18.89
N LEU A 254 -14.07 -12.18 -19.79
CA LEU A 254 -14.99 -11.06 -19.91
C LEU A 254 -15.81 -10.88 -18.62
N TRP A 255 -16.33 -11.97 -18.03
CA TRP A 255 -17.04 -11.90 -16.74
C TRP A 255 -16.16 -11.41 -15.60
N VAL A 256 -14.89 -11.81 -15.56
CA VAL A 256 -13.92 -11.30 -14.58
C VAL A 256 -13.71 -9.79 -14.74
N LEU A 257 -13.46 -9.32 -15.97
CA LEU A 257 -13.28 -7.89 -16.22
C LEU A 257 -14.52 -7.07 -15.89
N LEU A 258 -15.71 -7.58 -16.23
CA LEU A 258 -16.99 -6.96 -15.88
C LEU A 258 -17.20 -6.91 -14.36
N ALA A 259 -16.87 -7.99 -13.64
CA ALA A 259 -16.95 -8.03 -12.19
C ALA A 259 -16.05 -6.97 -11.57
N PHE A 260 -14.78 -6.88 -11.99
CA PHE A 260 -13.88 -5.84 -11.50
C PHE A 260 -14.37 -4.42 -11.86
N ALA A 261 -14.89 -4.21 -13.08
CA ALA A 261 -15.46 -2.91 -13.46
C ALA A 261 -16.66 -2.53 -12.58
N ILE A 262 -17.56 -3.46 -12.28
CA ILE A 262 -18.73 -3.24 -11.41
C ILE A 262 -18.26 -2.95 -9.97
N ILE A 263 -17.32 -3.75 -9.45
CA ILE A 263 -16.75 -3.56 -8.11
C ILE A 263 -16.12 -2.17 -8.01
N GLN A 264 -15.33 -1.76 -9.00
CA GLN A 264 -14.67 -0.47 -9.05
C GLN A 264 -15.68 0.69 -9.11
N GLN A 265 -16.76 0.51 -9.88
CA GLN A 265 -17.81 1.53 -9.98
C GLN A 265 -18.58 1.66 -8.66
N PHE A 266 -18.83 0.54 -7.99
CA PHE A 266 -19.46 0.56 -6.67
C PHE A 266 -18.55 1.19 -5.61
N GLU A 267 -17.27 0.86 -5.62
CA GLU A 267 -16.27 1.46 -4.74
C GLU A 267 -16.23 2.98 -4.88
N GLY A 268 -16.04 3.49 -6.12
CA GLY A 268 -15.93 4.92 -6.39
C GLY A 268 -17.19 5.71 -6.07
N ASN A 269 -18.37 5.16 -6.36
CA ASN A 269 -19.63 5.88 -6.24
C ASN A 269 -20.36 5.66 -4.91
N VAL A 270 -20.10 4.57 -4.20
CA VAL A 270 -20.80 4.21 -2.98
C VAL A 270 -19.85 4.11 -1.78
N LEU A 271 -18.81 3.28 -1.87
CA LEU A 271 -17.94 3.02 -0.74
C LEU A 271 -17.11 4.24 -0.34
N ILE A 272 -16.44 4.89 -1.31
CA ILE A 272 -15.63 6.08 -1.05
C ILE A 272 -16.45 7.21 -0.43
N PRO A 273 -17.62 7.62 -0.96
CA PRO A 273 -18.46 8.63 -0.31
C PRO A 273 -18.92 8.24 1.08
N LEU A 274 -19.29 6.98 1.31
CA LEU A 274 -19.74 6.51 2.63
C LEU A 274 -18.63 6.53 3.68
N VAL A 275 -17.43 6.11 3.30
CA VAL A 275 -16.33 5.92 4.24
C VAL A 275 -15.47 7.17 4.37
N MET A 276 -15.26 7.92 3.28
CA MET A 276 -14.33 9.05 3.23
C MET A 276 -14.99 10.44 3.18
N SER A 277 -16.32 10.53 3.17
CA SER A 277 -17.06 11.80 2.95
C SER A 277 -16.74 12.93 3.94
N LYS A 278 -16.08 12.67 5.05
CA LYS A 278 -15.74 13.66 6.07
C LYS A 278 -14.25 13.96 6.25
N GLN A 279 -13.33 13.35 5.43
CA GLN A 279 -11.98 13.19 5.94
C GLN A 279 -10.83 13.66 5.05
N LEU A 280 -10.96 13.64 3.75
CA LEU A 280 -9.90 14.08 2.85
C LEU A 280 -10.50 14.97 1.75
N SER A 281 -10.49 16.27 1.97
CA SER A 281 -10.77 17.27 0.92
C SER A 281 -9.55 17.47 -0.01
N LEU A 282 -8.77 16.41 -0.26
CA LEU A 282 -7.63 16.49 -1.16
C LEU A 282 -8.09 16.30 -2.60
N HIS A 283 -7.65 17.20 -3.46
CA HIS A 283 -7.88 17.05 -4.89
C HIS A 283 -7.20 15.79 -5.41
N PRO A 284 -7.84 14.95 -6.27
CA PRO A 284 -7.24 13.71 -6.78
C PRO A 284 -5.84 13.90 -7.39
N VAL A 285 -5.60 15.01 -8.05
CA VAL A 285 -4.29 15.37 -8.62
C VAL A 285 -3.21 15.45 -7.54
N ALA A 286 -3.53 15.93 -6.33
CA ALA A 286 -2.57 16.01 -5.23
C ALA A 286 -2.14 14.60 -4.75
N ILE A 287 -3.06 13.63 -4.75
CA ILE A 287 -2.77 12.25 -4.42
C ILE A 287 -1.88 11.62 -5.50
N ILE A 288 -2.19 11.82 -6.78
CA ILE A 288 -1.39 11.31 -7.90
C ILE A 288 0.03 11.89 -7.84
N LEU A 289 0.18 13.20 -7.62
CA LEU A 289 1.48 13.85 -7.47
C LEU A 289 2.25 13.29 -6.26
N ALA A 290 1.58 13.07 -5.14
CA ALA A 290 2.20 12.46 -3.96
C ALA A 290 2.69 11.03 -4.26
N VAL A 291 1.90 10.22 -4.99
CA VAL A 291 2.30 8.87 -5.43
C VAL A 291 3.52 8.92 -6.34
N LEU A 292 3.55 9.83 -7.32
CA LEU A 292 4.69 9.98 -8.23
C LEU A 292 5.95 10.45 -7.49
N ILE A 293 5.85 11.45 -6.62
CA ILE A 293 6.98 12.00 -5.87
C ILE A 293 7.48 10.97 -4.86
N MET A 294 6.60 10.45 -4.01
CA MET A 294 6.99 9.50 -2.96
C MET A 294 7.45 8.17 -3.54
N GLY A 295 6.80 7.71 -4.62
CA GLY A 295 7.21 6.51 -5.35
C GLY A 295 8.57 6.67 -6.03
N GLY A 296 8.84 7.82 -6.63
CA GLY A 296 10.14 8.13 -7.25
C GLY A 296 11.28 8.21 -6.24
N VAL A 297 11.03 8.76 -5.05
CA VAL A 297 12.07 8.94 -4.01
C VAL A 297 12.26 7.68 -3.16
N PHE A 298 11.18 7.01 -2.77
CA PHE A 298 11.20 5.93 -1.77
C PHE A 298 10.69 4.59 -2.30
N GLY A 299 10.46 4.50 -3.61
CA GLY A 299 9.99 3.28 -4.26
C GLY A 299 8.60 2.84 -3.75
N ILE A 300 8.41 1.53 -3.65
CA ILE A 300 7.11 0.93 -3.31
C ILE A 300 6.59 1.38 -1.93
N VAL A 301 7.48 1.55 -0.94
CA VAL A 301 7.11 2.06 0.39
C VAL A 301 6.57 3.49 0.30
N GLY A 302 7.21 4.32 -0.56
CA GLY A 302 6.74 5.68 -0.83
C GLY A 302 5.33 5.72 -1.41
N ILE A 303 5.00 4.81 -2.32
CA ILE A 303 3.66 4.71 -2.91
C ILE A 303 2.61 4.45 -1.82
N PHE A 304 2.85 3.51 -0.91
CA PHE A 304 1.93 3.19 0.19
C PHE A 304 1.70 4.37 1.14
N VAL A 305 2.73 5.16 1.43
CA VAL A 305 2.62 6.30 2.36
C VAL A 305 2.28 7.62 1.66
N ALA A 306 2.09 7.63 0.34
CA ALA A 306 1.84 8.83 -0.43
C ALA A 306 0.56 9.57 0.00
N ALA A 307 -0.55 8.85 0.12
CA ALA A 307 -1.83 9.46 0.49
C ALA A 307 -1.83 10.08 1.90
N PRO A 308 -1.37 9.40 2.97
CA PRO A 308 -1.25 10.03 4.28
C PRO A 308 -0.22 11.16 4.31
N THR A 309 0.85 11.09 3.52
CA THR A 309 1.82 12.19 3.40
C THR A 309 1.19 13.42 2.76
N ALA A 310 0.37 13.24 1.71
CA ALA A 310 -0.39 14.33 1.11
C ALA A 310 -1.38 14.96 2.10
N ALA A 311 -2.04 14.13 2.92
CA ALA A 311 -2.95 14.62 3.96
C ALA A 311 -2.20 15.45 5.02
N VAL A 312 -1.04 14.99 5.48
CA VAL A 312 -0.18 15.74 6.40
C VAL A 312 0.24 17.06 5.78
N ALA A 313 0.72 17.06 4.54
CA ALA A 313 1.12 18.27 3.82
C ALA A 313 -0.06 19.26 3.69
N GLY A 314 -1.26 18.78 3.35
CA GLY A 314 -2.48 19.59 3.28
C GLY A 314 -2.81 20.29 4.60
N VAL A 315 -2.74 19.57 5.74
CA VAL A 315 -2.98 20.18 7.07
C VAL A 315 -1.93 21.23 7.38
N LEU A 316 -0.66 20.97 7.08
CA LEU A 316 0.42 21.92 7.34
C LEU A 316 0.23 23.20 6.50
N ILE A 317 -0.09 23.06 5.21
CA ILE A 317 -0.36 24.21 4.33
C ILE A 317 -1.56 25.01 4.85
N ASP A 318 -2.65 24.36 5.21
CA ASP A 318 -3.84 25.03 5.72
C ASP A 318 -3.56 25.80 7.04
N GLU A 319 -2.89 25.15 8.02
CA GLU A 319 -2.69 25.74 9.34
C GLU A 319 -1.62 26.83 9.34
N PHE A 320 -0.53 26.68 8.56
CA PHE A 320 0.59 27.61 8.61
C PHE A 320 0.56 28.68 7.52
N TYR A 321 -0.04 28.38 6.37
CA TYR A 321 -0.06 29.31 5.23
C TYR A 321 -1.43 29.95 5.00
N LEU A 322 -2.51 29.17 4.88
CA LEU A 322 -3.82 29.70 4.51
C LEU A 322 -4.48 30.46 5.66
N LYS A 323 -4.51 29.91 6.87
CA LYS A 323 -5.09 30.60 8.05
C LYS A 323 -4.28 31.81 8.51
N GLY A 324 -2.95 31.79 8.28
CA GLY A 324 -2.11 32.94 8.56
C GLY A 324 -2.43 34.17 7.68
N ARG A 325 -2.92 33.93 6.46
CA ARG A 325 -3.23 34.98 5.49
C ARG A 325 -4.59 35.64 5.73
N ASN A 326 -5.55 34.91 6.28
CA ASN A 326 -6.87 35.46 6.59
C ASN A 326 -6.87 36.31 7.88
N SER A 327 -5.91 36.11 8.80
CA SER A 327 -5.78 36.94 10.01
C SER A 327 -5.00 38.23 9.83
N THR A 328 -4.44 38.49 8.64
CA THR A 328 -3.74 39.74 8.30
C THR A 328 -4.59 40.68 7.43
N ASN A 329 -5.80 40.28 7.04
CA ASN A 329 -6.72 41.06 6.23
C ASN A 329 -7.96 41.56 7.01
N ASP A 330 -8.03 41.30 8.32
CA ASP A 330 -8.93 41.89 9.29
C ASP A 330 -8.13 42.84 10.24
#